data_79eba38ccadd76887b695c7fa9155703
#
_entry.id   79eba38ccadd76887b695c7fa9155703
#
_cell.length_a   1.000
_cell.length_b   1.000
_cell.length_c   1.000
_cell.angle_alpha   90.00
_cell.angle_beta   90.00
_cell.angle_gamma   90.00
#
_symmetry.space_group_name_H-M   'P 1'
#
loop_
_entity.id
_entity.type
_entity.pdbx_description
1 polymer ?
#
loop_
_entity_poly.entity_id
_entity_poly.type
_entity_poly.pdbx_seq_one_letter_code
_entity_poly.pdbx_strand_id
1 'polypeptide(L)'
;MGNLNDNFVKTDLEKINLSKFTELEKYMLHKIYILNENFHKNFKSYTFHNLYKELLNFCTVDLSAFYFDIRKDSLYCDDLKSEKRKNCILVLNIILDCLLKGFAPILSFTTEEIFTLVNKDNDKSIHLERFSAIPTKWKNNELNQKWIKIKRIRDITNISIENKRANKVIGSSLEAKVKIKLNKEMYEFAKNFDFAEICITSEAEVILDEKINDEVDVETIKAEGKKCKVCWKIIKGKCERHG
;
A
#
# COMPACT_ATOMS: atom_id res chain seq x y z
N MET A 1 4.87 9.16 10.42
CA MET A 1 5.91 9.30 11.47
C MET A 1 5.58 8.47 12.72
N GLY A 2 4.39 8.50 13.28
CA GLY A 2 4.06 7.81 14.54
C GLY A 2 4.30 6.30 14.60
N ASN A 3 4.39 5.60 13.47
CA ASN A 3 4.72 4.17 13.40
C ASN A 3 6.20 3.89 13.05
N LEU A 4 6.95 4.93 12.70
CA LEU A 4 8.39 4.83 12.50
C LEU A 4 9.01 5.00 13.88
N ASN A 5 9.52 3.91 14.45
CA ASN A 5 10.23 3.96 15.73
C ASN A 5 11.41 4.96 15.62
N ASP A 6 11.88 5.44 16.77
CA ASP A 6 12.92 6.47 16.93
C ASP A 6 14.24 6.26 16.19
N ASN A 7 14.38 5.18 15.44
CA ASN A 7 15.55 4.86 14.64
C ASN A 7 15.20 4.83 13.16
N PHE A 8 15.35 5.99 12.50
CA PHE A 8 15.50 6.03 11.04
C PHE A 8 16.84 5.33 10.72
N VAL A 9 16.76 4.06 10.34
CA VAL A 9 17.95 3.31 9.95
C VAL A 9 18.19 3.55 8.46
N LYS A 10 19.30 4.20 8.11
CA LYS A 10 19.78 4.29 6.74
C LYS A 10 20.09 2.86 6.26
N THR A 11 19.17 2.26 5.54
CA THR A 11 19.24 0.86 5.10
C THR A 11 20.02 0.79 3.79
N ASP A 12 20.97 -0.13 3.70
CA ASP A 12 21.61 -0.48 2.43
C ASP A 12 20.59 -1.19 1.53
N LEU A 13 20.06 -0.47 0.55
CA LEU A 13 18.99 -0.94 -0.32
C LEU A 13 19.39 -2.17 -1.14
N GLU A 14 20.68 -2.33 -1.47
CA GLU A 14 21.18 -3.49 -2.22
C GLU A 14 21.12 -4.78 -1.39
N LYS A 15 21.24 -4.68 -0.07
CA LYS A 15 21.20 -5.85 0.83
C LYS A 15 19.81 -6.30 1.22
N ILE A 16 18.77 -5.60 0.78
CA ILE A 16 17.39 -5.98 1.10
C ILE A 16 17.04 -7.31 0.43
N ASN A 17 16.63 -8.27 1.25
CA ASN A 17 16.17 -9.57 0.79
C ASN A 17 14.67 -9.54 0.46
N LEU A 18 14.35 -9.46 -0.82
CA LEU A 18 12.96 -9.41 -1.32
C LEU A 18 12.15 -10.69 -1.07
N SER A 19 12.78 -11.84 -0.78
CA SER A 19 12.04 -13.09 -0.56
C SER A 19 11.13 -13.04 0.66
N LYS A 20 11.47 -12.20 1.64
CA LYS A 20 10.68 -12.00 2.88
C LYS A 20 9.50 -11.05 2.73
N PHE A 21 9.42 -10.32 1.62
CA PHE A 21 8.37 -9.34 1.40
C PHE A 21 7.13 -9.98 0.78
N THR A 22 5.95 -9.49 1.14
CA THR A 22 4.72 -9.82 0.43
C THR A 22 4.71 -9.19 -0.96
N GLU A 23 3.79 -9.64 -1.83
CA GLU A 23 3.70 -9.06 -3.19
C GLU A 23 3.36 -7.57 -3.17
N LEU A 24 2.59 -7.09 -2.18
CA LEU A 24 2.26 -5.67 -2.06
C LEU A 24 3.50 -4.81 -1.77
N GLU A 25 4.37 -5.22 -0.85
CA GLU A 25 5.64 -4.52 -0.59
C GLU A 25 6.55 -4.54 -1.83
N LYS A 26 6.68 -5.69 -2.50
CA LYS A 26 7.46 -5.79 -3.75
C LYS A 26 6.90 -4.86 -4.84
N TYR A 27 5.58 -4.76 -4.94
CA TYR A 27 4.92 -3.83 -5.85
C TYR A 27 5.23 -2.37 -5.50
N MET A 28 5.19 -2.01 -4.21
CA MET A 28 5.54 -0.65 -3.79
C MET A 28 7.03 -0.33 -4.05
N LEU A 29 7.94 -1.28 -3.87
CA LEU A 29 9.35 -1.10 -4.25
C LEU A 29 9.51 -0.90 -5.76
N HIS A 30 8.76 -1.62 -6.59
CA HIS A 30 8.70 -1.37 -8.04
C HIS A 30 8.19 0.05 -8.35
N LYS A 31 7.13 0.49 -7.68
CA LYS A 31 6.59 1.87 -7.85
C LYS A 31 7.62 2.93 -7.47
N ILE A 32 8.40 2.73 -6.40
CA ILE A 32 9.50 3.61 -6.00
C ILE A 32 10.59 3.62 -7.09
N TYR A 33 10.93 2.47 -7.65
CA TYR A 33 11.89 2.38 -8.74
C TYR A 33 11.46 3.23 -9.94
N ILE A 34 10.23 3.08 -10.40
CA ILE A 34 9.69 3.86 -11.53
C ILE A 34 9.63 5.36 -11.20
N LEU A 35 9.18 5.71 -10.00
CA LEU A 35 9.16 7.10 -9.55
C LEU A 35 10.57 7.73 -9.59
N ASN A 36 11.58 6.99 -9.14
CA ASN A 36 12.97 7.44 -9.13
C ASN A 36 13.56 7.58 -10.55
N GLU A 37 13.25 6.66 -11.48
CA GLU A 37 13.65 6.81 -12.89
C GLU A 37 13.05 8.08 -13.51
N ASN A 38 11.75 8.29 -13.31
CA ASN A 38 11.05 9.48 -13.80
C ASN A 38 11.56 10.76 -13.15
N PHE A 39 11.86 10.70 -11.84
CA PHE A 39 12.48 11.81 -11.12
C PHE A 39 13.77 12.25 -11.79
N HIS A 40 14.71 11.34 -12.01
CA HIS A 40 15.99 11.66 -12.66
C HIS A 40 15.82 12.20 -14.08
N LYS A 41 14.86 11.64 -14.86
CA LYS A 41 14.54 12.11 -16.21
C LYS A 41 14.02 13.53 -16.18
N ASN A 42 13.00 13.82 -15.36
CA ASN A 42 12.38 15.14 -15.27
C ASN A 42 13.35 16.19 -14.69
N PHE A 43 14.20 15.79 -13.75
CA PHE A 43 15.22 16.65 -13.17
C PHE A 43 16.27 17.07 -14.21
N LYS A 44 16.80 16.12 -15.00
CA LYS A 44 17.77 16.37 -16.08
C LYS A 44 17.20 17.24 -17.20
N SER A 45 15.90 17.12 -17.49
CA SER A 45 15.22 17.91 -18.53
C SER A 45 14.63 19.22 -18.01
N TYR A 46 14.84 19.55 -16.73
CA TYR A 46 14.27 20.74 -16.07
C TYR A 46 12.73 20.82 -16.11
N THR A 47 12.04 19.68 -16.25
CA THR A 47 10.57 19.61 -16.29
C THR A 47 9.99 19.45 -14.87
N PHE A 48 10.27 20.40 -13.99
CA PHE A 48 9.92 20.34 -12.57
C PHE A 48 8.42 20.25 -12.29
N HIS A 49 7.59 20.80 -13.18
CA HIS A 49 6.13 20.66 -13.05
C HIS A 49 5.66 19.19 -13.20
N ASN A 50 6.30 18.42 -14.08
CA ASN A 50 6.02 16.98 -14.23
C ASN A 50 6.52 16.22 -12.99
N LEU A 51 7.70 16.56 -12.51
CA LEU A 51 8.25 15.99 -11.28
C LEU A 51 7.30 16.17 -10.11
N TYR A 52 6.82 17.40 -9.89
CA TYR A 52 5.86 17.69 -8.83
C TYR A 52 4.56 16.88 -8.97
N LYS A 53 3.98 16.82 -10.18
CA LYS A 53 2.76 16.05 -10.45
C LYS A 53 2.93 14.57 -10.15
N GLU A 54 4.06 13.98 -10.55
CA GLU A 54 4.34 12.56 -10.31
C GLU A 54 4.52 12.27 -8.82
N LEU A 55 5.27 13.11 -8.09
CA LEU A 55 5.44 12.99 -6.64
C LEU A 55 4.10 13.13 -5.91
N LEU A 56 3.29 14.13 -6.28
CA LEU A 56 1.97 14.35 -5.69
C LEU A 56 1.02 13.17 -5.96
N ASN A 57 0.99 12.69 -7.21
CA ASN A 57 0.16 11.53 -7.58
C ASN A 57 0.58 10.27 -6.81
N PHE A 58 1.88 10.03 -6.67
CA PHE A 58 2.39 8.93 -5.86
C PHE A 58 1.93 9.04 -4.41
N CYS A 59 2.01 10.22 -3.80
CA CYS A 59 1.58 10.46 -2.42
C CYS A 59 0.06 10.26 -2.23
N THR A 60 -0.76 10.76 -3.15
CA THR A 60 -2.21 10.76 -3.01
C THR A 60 -2.84 9.42 -3.43
N VAL A 61 -2.44 8.88 -4.57
CA VAL A 61 -3.05 7.69 -5.16
C VAL A 61 -2.35 6.41 -4.70
N ASP A 62 -1.02 6.32 -4.90
CA ASP A 62 -0.32 5.07 -4.61
C ASP A 62 -0.08 4.87 -3.10
N LEU A 63 0.18 5.93 -2.33
CA LEU A 63 0.39 5.83 -0.90
C LEU A 63 -0.91 5.98 -0.10
N SER A 64 -1.53 7.15 -0.12
CA SER A 64 -2.67 7.46 0.76
C SER A 64 -3.88 6.58 0.45
N ALA A 65 -4.38 6.61 -0.79
CA ALA A 65 -5.60 5.91 -1.17
C ALA A 65 -5.42 4.38 -1.33
N PHE A 66 -4.19 3.89 -1.45
CA PHE A 66 -3.94 2.48 -1.69
C PHE A 66 -3.07 1.83 -0.61
N TYR A 67 -1.77 2.11 -0.58
CA TYR A 67 -0.85 1.37 0.28
C TYR A 67 -1.10 1.58 1.78
N PHE A 68 -1.24 2.83 2.22
CA PHE A 68 -1.50 3.13 3.63
C PHE A 68 -2.88 2.63 4.05
N ASP A 69 -3.87 2.74 3.18
CA ASP A 69 -5.21 2.27 3.47
C ASP A 69 -5.23 0.76 3.75
N ILE A 70 -4.55 -0.04 2.93
CA ILE A 70 -4.42 -1.49 3.13
C ILE A 70 -3.56 -1.81 4.38
N ARG A 71 -2.43 -1.12 4.57
CA ARG A 71 -1.44 -1.45 5.61
C ARG A 71 -1.73 -0.88 6.99
N LYS A 72 -2.68 0.06 7.11
CA LYS A 72 -3.06 0.60 8.43
C LYS A 72 -3.45 -0.49 9.44
N ASP A 73 -4.17 -1.53 8.99
CA ASP A 73 -4.53 -2.66 9.86
C ASP A 73 -3.28 -3.38 10.38
N SER A 74 -2.33 -3.71 9.53
CA SER A 74 -1.08 -4.35 9.94
C SER A 74 -0.22 -3.47 10.85
N LEU A 75 -0.18 -2.15 10.60
CA LEU A 75 0.61 -1.22 11.41
C LEU A 75 0.05 -1.03 12.83
N TYR A 76 -1.28 -1.05 12.98
CA TYR A 76 -1.94 -0.77 14.27
C TYR A 76 -2.35 -2.02 15.03
N CYS A 77 -2.63 -3.12 14.33
CA CYS A 77 -3.23 -4.32 14.93
C CYS A 77 -2.30 -5.54 14.95
N ASP A 78 -1.23 -5.59 14.12
CA ASP A 78 -0.29 -6.71 14.18
C ASP A 78 0.70 -6.58 15.33
N ASP A 79 1.15 -7.72 15.86
CA ASP A 79 2.21 -7.78 16.84
C ASP A 79 3.49 -7.06 16.36
N LEU A 80 4.22 -6.44 17.30
CA LEU A 80 5.47 -5.73 17.02
C LEU A 80 6.54 -6.62 16.37
N LYS A 81 6.48 -7.93 16.63
CA LYS A 81 7.41 -8.92 16.08
C LYS A 81 6.98 -9.46 14.72
N SER A 82 5.76 -9.15 14.25
CA SER A 82 5.25 -9.60 12.96
C SER A 82 6.19 -9.20 11.82
N GLU A 83 6.61 -10.16 11.01
CA GLU A 83 7.46 -9.93 9.83
C GLU A 83 6.76 -9.00 8.81
N LYS A 84 5.45 -9.16 8.65
CA LYS A 84 4.64 -8.31 7.77
C LYS A 84 4.69 -6.85 8.21
N ARG A 85 4.51 -6.58 9.52
CA ARG A 85 4.61 -5.23 10.09
C ARG A 85 6.02 -4.65 9.95
N LYS A 86 7.07 -5.42 10.23
CA LYS A 86 8.47 -4.99 10.07
C LYS A 86 8.79 -4.63 8.62
N ASN A 87 8.36 -5.47 7.67
CA ASN A 87 8.56 -5.23 6.25
C ASN A 87 7.81 -3.98 5.78
N CYS A 88 6.58 -3.76 6.27
CA CYS A 88 5.83 -2.54 6.01
C CYS A 88 6.58 -1.30 6.53
N ILE A 89 7.06 -1.32 7.78
CA ILE A 89 7.86 -0.22 8.36
C ILE A 89 9.13 0.04 7.56
N LEU A 90 9.83 -1.01 7.11
CA LEU A 90 11.01 -0.86 6.27
C LEU A 90 10.68 -0.16 4.94
N VAL A 91 9.61 -0.58 4.27
CA VAL A 91 9.15 0.08 3.03
C VAL A 91 8.74 1.53 3.29
N LEU A 92 8.08 1.84 4.41
CA LEU A 92 7.74 3.21 4.79
C LEU A 92 8.99 4.09 4.99
N ASN A 93 10.04 3.56 5.60
CA ASN A 93 11.32 4.28 5.77
C ASN A 93 11.96 4.59 4.40
N ILE A 94 11.96 3.62 3.48
CA ILE A 94 12.47 3.81 2.12
C ILE A 94 11.67 4.88 1.37
N ILE A 95 10.35 4.81 1.46
CA ILE A 95 9.45 5.80 0.86
C ILE A 95 9.74 7.19 1.42
N LEU A 96 9.87 7.32 2.74
CA LEU A 96 10.14 8.61 3.38
C LEU A 96 11.47 9.20 2.90
N ASP A 97 12.56 8.41 2.85
CA ASP A 97 13.86 8.87 2.34
C ASP A 97 13.76 9.35 0.89
N CYS A 98 13.09 8.58 0.02
CA CYS A 98 12.91 8.94 -1.38
C CYS A 98 12.08 10.22 -1.55
N LEU A 99 11.00 10.37 -0.79
CA LEU A 99 10.13 11.55 -0.86
C LEU A 99 10.81 12.79 -0.33
N LEU A 100 11.53 12.71 0.79
CA LEU A 100 12.27 13.86 1.34
C LEU A 100 13.27 14.37 0.32
N LYS A 101 14.07 13.50 -0.28
CA LYS A 101 15.04 13.86 -1.30
C LYS A 101 14.39 14.36 -2.58
N GLY A 102 13.28 13.73 -3.00
CA GLY A 102 12.53 14.13 -4.20
C GLY A 102 11.86 15.49 -4.09
N PHE A 103 11.32 15.81 -2.92
CA PHE A 103 10.67 17.10 -2.67
C PHE A 103 11.63 18.23 -2.23
N ALA A 104 12.86 17.92 -1.81
CA ALA A 104 13.80 18.91 -1.31
C ALA A 104 14.00 20.12 -2.25
N PRO A 105 14.11 19.94 -3.58
CA PRO A 105 14.22 21.08 -4.50
C PRO A 105 12.96 21.95 -4.61
N ILE A 106 11.80 21.48 -4.15
CA ILE A 106 10.50 22.13 -4.31
C ILE A 106 9.98 22.62 -2.96
N LEU A 107 10.05 21.79 -1.92
CA LEU A 107 9.56 22.06 -0.57
C LEU A 107 10.73 22.16 0.42
N SER A 108 11.67 23.03 0.12
CA SER A 108 12.98 23.12 0.79
C SER A 108 12.90 23.18 2.31
N PHE A 109 12.04 24.04 2.86
CA PHE A 109 11.91 24.19 4.32
C PHE A 109 11.22 22.99 4.97
N THR A 110 10.12 22.51 4.38
CA THR A 110 9.35 21.39 4.93
C THR A 110 10.18 20.09 4.96
N THR A 111 10.94 19.83 3.89
CA THR A 111 11.77 18.63 3.83
C THR A 111 12.95 18.71 4.79
N GLU A 112 13.55 19.89 4.97
CA GLU A 112 14.62 20.10 5.95
C GLU A 112 14.10 19.90 7.38
N GLU A 113 12.96 20.48 7.73
CA GLU A 113 12.34 20.29 9.04
C GLU A 113 12.08 18.82 9.34
N ILE A 114 11.45 18.09 8.40
CA ILE A 114 11.18 16.66 8.58
C ILE A 114 12.49 15.86 8.67
N PHE A 115 13.48 16.18 7.84
CA PHE A 115 14.77 15.50 7.84
C PHE A 115 15.50 15.66 9.18
N THR A 116 15.53 16.86 9.74
CA THR A 116 16.13 17.15 11.06
C THR A 116 15.39 16.40 12.18
N LEU A 117 14.06 16.39 12.16
CA LEU A 117 13.26 15.64 13.14
C LEU A 117 13.52 14.13 13.11
N VAL A 118 13.76 13.58 11.91
CA VAL A 118 14.00 12.14 11.74
C VAL A 118 15.43 11.75 12.12
N ASN A 119 16.44 12.55 11.70
CA ASN A 119 17.85 12.19 11.88
C ASN A 119 18.41 12.58 13.26
N LYS A 120 17.77 13.49 13.99
CA LYS A 120 18.24 13.98 15.31
C LYS A 120 19.68 14.53 15.28
N ASP A 121 20.19 14.85 14.11
CA ASP A 121 21.55 15.34 13.88
C ASP A 121 21.45 16.72 13.22
N ASN A 122 21.72 17.77 14.01
CA ASN A 122 21.55 19.15 13.59
C ASN A 122 22.65 19.63 12.60
N ASP A 123 23.72 18.81 12.43
CA ASP A 123 24.82 19.16 11.52
C ASP A 123 24.59 18.63 10.10
N LYS A 124 23.49 17.87 9.88
CA LYS A 124 23.10 17.33 8.58
C LYS A 124 21.93 18.08 7.98
N SER A 125 21.96 18.27 6.67
CA SER A 125 20.89 18.84 5.90
C SER A 125 20.47 17.93 4.76
N ILE A 126 19.16 17.87 4.46
CA ILE A 126 18.64 17.14 3.31
C ILE A 126 19.24 17.65 1.99
N HIS A 127 19.59 18.93 1.93
CA HIS A 127 20.15 19.57 0.74
C HIS A 127 21.60 19.14 0.44
N LEU A 128 22.28 18.49 1.38
CA LEU A 128 23.59 17.90 1.21
C LEU A 128 23.53 16.39 0.89
N GLU A 129 22.35 15.80 0.98
CA GLU A 129 22.15 14.37 0.67
C GLU A 129 22.10 14.15 -0.85
N ARG A 130 22.56 12.98 -1.27
CA ARG A 130 22.40 12.54 -2.67
C ARG A 130 21.04 11.89 -2.87
N PHE A 131 20.48 11.99 -4.07
CA PHE A 131 19.29 11.22 -4.45
C PHE A 131 19.53 9.74 -4.25
N SER A 132 18.47 9.03 -3.84
CA SER A 132 18.56 7.62 -3.50
C SER A 132 18.89 6.79 -4.74
N ALA A 133 19.91 5.94 -4.64
CA ALA A 133 20.22 4.94 -5.66
C ALA A 133 19.29 3.74 -5.46
N ILE A 134 18.23 3.65 -6.27
CA ILE A 134 17.24 2.57 -6.17
C ILE A 134 17.71 1.35 -6.96
N PRO A 135 17.78 0.15 -6.34
CA PRO A 135 18.24 -1.06 -7.00
C PRO A 135 17.43 -1.45 -8.23
N THR A 136 18.07 -1.76 -9.34
CA THR A 136 17.42 -2.20 -10.58
C THR A 136 16.63 -3.51 -10.42
N LYS A 137 17.03 -4.37 -9.47
CA LYS A 137 16.32 -5.61 -9.12
C LYS A 137 14.90 -5.39 -8.57
N TRP A 138 14.54 -4.14 -8.22
CA TRP A 138 13.17 -3.81 -7.81
C TRP A 138 12.22 -3.60 -8.98
N LYS A 139 12.76 -3.42 -10.20
CA LYS A 139 11.95 -3.32 -11.42
C LYS A 139 11.30 -4.66 -11.74
N ASN A 140 9.97 -4.70 -11.71
CA ASN A 140 9.19 -5.90 -12.03
C ASN A 140 7.92 -5.53 -12.78
N ASN A 141 8.00 -5.53 -14.11
CA ASN A 141 6.88 -5.16 -14.96
C ASN A 141 5.74 -6.18 -14.92
N GLU A 142 6.03 -7.47 -14.76
CA GLU A 142 5.01 -8.52 -14.66
C GLU A 142 4.17 -8.32 -13.38
N LEU A 143 4.84 -8.06 -12.26
CA LEU A 143 4.17 -7.75 -11.01
C LEU A 143 3.31 -6.48 -11.13
N ASN A 144 3.77 -5.46 -11.86
CA ASN A 144 3.00 -4.27 -12.11
C ASN A 144 1.72 -4.57 -12.90
N GLN A 145 1.79 -5.35 -13.98
CA GLN A 145 0.62 -5.76 -14.75
C GLN A 145 -0.37 -6.58 -13.91
N LYS A 146 0.14 -7.45 -13.05
CA LYS A 146 -0.67 -8.21 -12.10
C LYS A 146 -1.43 -7.28 -11.16
N TRP A 147 -0.76 -6.29 -10.58
CA TRP A 147 -1.38 -5.34 -9.65
C TRP A 147 -2.35 -4.37 -10.31
N ILE A 148 -2.21 -4.07 -11.59
CA ILE A 148 -3.22 -3.31 -12.35
C ILE A 148 -4.56 -4.08 -12.36
N LYS A 149 -4.54 -5.39 -12.63
CA LYS A 149 -5.74 -6.25 -12.60
C LYS A 149 -6.32 -6.35 -11.17
N ILE A 150 -5.48 -6.55 -10.15
CA ILE A 150 -5.91 -6.61 -8.74
C ILE A 150 -6.54 -5.30 -8.27
N LYS A 151 -5.95 -4.15 -8.64
CA LYS A 151 -6.55 -2.84 -8.34
C LYS A 151 -7.92 -2.68 -8.99
N ARG A 152 -8.12 -3.13 -10.23
CA ARG A 152 -9.42 -3.11 -10.90
C ARG A 152 -10.47 -3.91 -10.13
N ILE A 153 -10.14 -5.12 -9.66
CA ILE A 153 -11.05 -5.91 -8.81
C ILE A 153 -11.38 -5.16 -7.52
N ARG A 154 -10.37 -4.57 -6.87
CA ARG A 154 -10.57 -3.76 -5.66
C ARG A 154 -11.50 -2.56 -5.91
N ASP A 155 -11.33 -1.86 -7.02
CA ASP A 155 -12.13 -0.67 -7.34
C ASP A 155 -13.61 -1.04 -7.53
N ILE A 156 -13.91 -2.13 -8.26
CA ILE A 156 -15.28 -2.65 -8.44
C ILE A 156 -15.85 -3.11 -7.09
N THR A 157 -15.04 -3.78 -6.27
CA THR A 157 -15.42 -4.20 -4.92
C THR A 157 -15.77 -3.01 -4.03
N ASN A 158 -14.95 -1.96 -4.06
CA ASN A 158 -15.20 -0.75 -3.30
C ASN A 158 -16.49 -0.04 -3.72
N ILE A 159 -16.81 0.00 -5.02
CA ILE A 159 -18.10 0.53 -5.50
C ILE A 159 -19.26 -0.26 -4.91
N SER A 160 -19.18 -1.59 -4.91
CA SER A 160 -20.23 -2.44 -4.31
C SER A 160 -20.39 -2.20 -2.79
N ILE A 161 -19.26 -2.04 -2.07
CA ILE A 161 -19.26 -1.71 -0.64
C ILE A 161 -19.89 -0.34 -0.38
N GLU A 162 -19.51 0.70 -1.15
CA GLU A 162 -20.08 2.05 -0.98
C GLU A 162 -21.57 2.08 -1.27
N ASN A 163 -22.07 1.33 -2.24
CA ASN A 163 -23.50 1.19 -2.49
C ASN A 163 -24.25 0.62 -1.25
N LYS A 164 -23.66 -0.37 -0.56
CA LYS A 164 -24.25 -0.92 0.67
C LYS A 164 -24.15 0.05 1.86
N ARG A 165 -23.10 0.86 1.92
CA ARG A 165 -22.98 1.93 2.92
C ARG A 165 -23.99 3.04 2.69
N ALA A 166 -24.19 3.49 1.45
CA ALA A 166 -25.18 4.49 1.08
C ALA A 166 -26.60 4.05 1.47
N ASN A 167 -26.90 2.76 1.28
CA ASN A 167 -28.17 2.15 1.66
C ASN A 167 -28.25 1.77 3.15
N LYS A 168 -27.25 2.16 3.98
CA LYS A 168 -27.20 1.90 5.43
C LYS A 168 -27.29 0.41 5.84
N VAL A 169 -26.93 -0.50 4.95
CA VAL A 169 -26.86 -1.95 5.24
C VAL A 169 -25.66 -2.27 6.11
N ILE A 170 -24.54 -1.56 5.87
CA ILE A 170 -23.29 -1.61 6.64
C ILE A 170 -22.86 -0.19 7.00
N GLY A 171 -22.17 -0.03 8.14
CA GLY A 171 -21.59 1.25 8.57
C GLY A 171 -20.15 1.48 8.08
N SER A 172 -19.39 0.41 7.90
CA SER A 172 -18.00 0.45 7.44
C SER A 172 -17.67 -0.75 6.55
N SER A 173 -16.60 -0.65 5.76
CA SER A 173 -16.10 -1.77 4.94
C SER A 173 -15.75 -3.01 5.78
N LEU A 174 -15.29 -2.82 7.03
CA LEU A 174 -15.01 -3.90 7.97
C LEU A 174 -16.27 -4.65 8.46
N GLU A 175 -17.48 -4.18 8.14
CA GLU A 175 -18.72 -4.91 8.42
C GLU A 175 -19.17 -5.73 7.19
N ALA A 176 -18.43 -5.66 6.09
CA ALA A 176 -18.78 -6.36 4.85
C ALA A 176 -18.13 -7.75 4.79
N LYS A 177 -18.88 -8.68 4.20
CA LYS A 177 -18.42 -9.87 3.50
C LYS A 177 -18.64 -9.64 2.01
N VAL A 178 -17.62 -9.87 1.19
CA VAL A 178 -17.70 -9.71 -0.27
C VAL A 178 -17.52 -11.06 -0.97
N LYS A 179 -18.38 -11.30 -1.97
CA LYS A 179 -18.23 -12.41 -2.91
C LYS A 179 -17.83 -11.83 -4.25
N ILE A 180 -16.63 -12.14 -4.69
CA ILE A 180 -16.02 -11.63 -5.91
C ILE A 180 -16.08 -12.76 -6.94
N LYS A 181 -17.01 -12.64 -7.88
CA LYS A 181 -17.16 -13.59 -8.99
C LYS A 181 -16.28 -13.13 -10.14
N LEU A 182 -15.46 -14.01 -10.64
CA LEU A 182 -14.48 -13.74 -11.67
C LEU A 182 -14.62 -14.74 -12.82
N ASN A 183 -14.38 -14.26 -14.04
CA ASN A 183 -14.18 -15.17 -15.16
C ASN A 183 -12.91 -16.00 -14.99
N LYS A 184 -12.68 -17.00 -15.82
CA LYS A 184 -11.57 -17.94 -15.71
C LYS A 184 -10.20 -17.25 -15.70
N GLU A 185 -9.99 -16.27 -16.58
CA GLU A 185 -8.72 -15.57 -16.66
C GLU A 185 -8.42 -14.79 -15.37
N MET A 186 -9.36 -13.99 -14.89
CA MET A 186 -9.20 -13.18 -13.69
C MET A 186 -9.11 -14.04 -12.43
N TYR A 187 -9.84 -15.16 -12.39
CA TYR A 187 -9.80 -16.10 -11.26
C TYR A 187 -8.41 -16.70 -11.05
N GLU A 188 -7.77 -17.19 -12.13
CA GLU A 188 -6.41 -17.75 -12.04
C GLU A 188 -5.39 -16.73 -11.50
N PHE A 189 -5.59 -15.46 -11.79
CA PHE A 189 -4.79 -14.36 -11.25
C PHE A 189 -5.06 -14.10 -9.77
N ALA A 190 -6.33 -14.09 -9.39
CA ALA A 190 -6.82 -13.55 -8.13
C ALA A 190 -6.87 -14.58 -6.99
N LYS A 191 -7.01 -15.87 -7.30
CA LYS A 191 -7.27 -16.95 -6.31
C LYS A 191 -6.28 -17.03 -5.14
N ASN A 192 -5.05 -16.53 -5.31
CA ASN A 192 -4.01 -16.57 -4.28
C ASN A 192 -3.88 -15.27 -3.48
N PHE A 193 -4.74 -14.26 -3.74
CA PHE A 193 -4.71 -13.00 -3.03
C PHE A 193 -5.72 -12.96 -1.88
N ASP A 194 -5.32 -12.36 -0.78
CA ASP A 194 -6.22 -12.05 0.32
C ASP A 194 -7.01 -10.76 0.02
N PHE A 195 -8.16 -10.91 -0.63
CA PHE A 195 -9.05 -9.79 -0.92
C PHE A 195 -9.73 -9.21 0.32
N ALA A 196 -9.82 -9.95 1.42
CA ALA A 196 -10.31 -9.39 2.67
C ALA A 196 -9.34 -8.33 3.22
N GLU A 197 -8.03 -8.52 3.01
CA GLU A 197 -7.03 -7.50 3.33
C GLU A 197 -7.06 -6.35 2.30
N ILE A 198 -7.02 -6.68 1.01
CA ILE A 198 -6.92 -5.69 -0.08
C ILE A 198 -8.13 -4.74 -0.11
N CYS A 199 -9.34 -5.25 0.14
CA CYS A 199 -10.58 -4.47 0.16
C CYS A 199 -10.97 -3.99 1.56
N ILE A 200 -10.19 -4.33 2.60
CA ILE A 200 -10.41 -3.92 3.99
C ILE A 200 -11.80 -4.36 4.48
N THR A 201 -12.11 -5.64 4.25
CA THR A 201 -13.36 -6.27 4.67
C THR A 201 -13.12 -7.32 5.73
N SER A 202 -14.17 -7.77 6.41
CA SER A 202 -14.05 -8.87 7.38
C SER A 202 -13.82 -10.20 6.69
N GLU A 203 -14.47 -10.42 5.56
CA GLU A 203 -14.39 -11.67 4.80
C GLU A 203 -14.46 -11.36 3.30
N ALA A 204 -13.68 -12.10 2.50
CA ALA A 204 -13.78 -12.07 1.04
C ALA A 204 -13.71 -13.50 0.49
N GLU A 205 -14.57 -13.79 -0.45
CA GLU A 205 -14.63 -15.08 -1.14
C GLU A 205 -14.46 -14.84 -2.64
N VAL A 206 -13.49 -15.50 -3.26
CA VAL A 206 -13.24 -15.41 -4.70
C VAL A 206 -13.83 -16.63 -5.37
N ILE A 207 -14.74 -16.44 -6.31
CA ILE A 207 -15.55 -17.48 -6.93
C ILE A 207 -15.30 -17.45 -8.44
N LEU A 208 -15.03 -18.63 -9.02
CA LEU A 208 -15.03 -18.81 -10.47
C LEU A 208 -16.48 -18.83 -10.95
N ASP A 209 -16.85 -17.93 -11.84
CA ASP A 209 -18.16 -17.93 -12.49
C ASP A 209 -17.99 -17.67 -13.99
N GLU A 210 -18.11 -18.71 -14.80
CA GLU A 210 -17.98 -18.64 -16.25
C GLU A 210 -19.20 -18.00 -16.96
N LYS A 211 -20.26 -17.71 -16.21
CA LYS A 211 -21.52 -17.17 -16.78
C LYS A 211 -21.62 -15.64 -16.65
N ILE A 212 -20.69 -14.99 -15.98
CA ILE A 212 -20.70 -13.54 -15.88
C ILE A 212 -20.39 -12.91 -17.23
N ASN A 213 -21.17 -11.87 -17.59
CA ASN A 213 -20.95 -11.11 -18.84
C ASN A 213 -19.71 -10.22 -18.77
N ASP A 214 -19.39 -9.76 -17.56
CA ASP A 214 -18.23 -8.91 -17.27
C ASP A 214 -17.06 -9.76 -16.74
N GLU A 215 -15.87 -9.17 -16.65
CA GLU A 215 -14.72 -9.86 -16.08
C GLU A 215 -14.84 -10.06 -14.56
N VAL A 216 -15.59 -9.20 -13.89
CA VAL A 216 -15.73 -9.11 -12.43
C VAL A 216 -17.17 -8.73 -12.07
N ASP A 217 -17.81 -9.51 -11.22
CA ASP A 217 -19.06 -9.17 -10.54
C ASP A 217 -18.90 -9.30 -9.02
N VAL A 218 -19.45 -8.37 -8.24
CA VAL A 218 -19.26 -8.33 -6.79
C VAL A 218 -20.57 -8.21 -6.05
N GLU A 219 -20.83 -9.16 -5.19
CA GLU A 219 -21.93 -9.13 -4.22
C GLU A 219 -21.39 -8.78 -2.83
N THR A 220 -21.87 -7.68 -2.26
CA THR A 220 -21.53 -7.26 -0.88
C THR A 220 -22.71 -7.55 0.04
N ILE A 221 -22.45 -8.27 1.13
CA ILE A 221 -23.42 -8.58 2.18
C ILE A 221 -22.85 -8.17 3.54
N LYS A 222 -23.70 -8.03 4.55
CA LYS A 222 -23.25 -7.80 5.92
C LYS A 222 -22.58 -9.06 6.47
N ALA A 223 -21.39 -8.92 7.06
CA ALA A 223 -20.70 -10.02 7.70
C ALA A 223 -21.42 -10.46 8.99
N GLU A 224 -21.43 -11.77 9.25
CA GLU A 224 -22.04 -12.36 10.43
C GLU A 224 -21.01 -12.63 11.52
N GLY A 225 -21.31 -12.27 12.76
CA GLY A 225 -20.43 -12.53 13.90
C GLY A 225 -20.37 -11.39 14.90
N LYS A 226 -19.29 -11.35 15.69
CA LYS A 226 -19.01 -10.31 16.67
C LYS A 226 -17.85 -9.45 16.25
N LYS A 227 -17.94 -8.15 16.51
CA LYS A 227 -16.89 -7.19 16.21
C LYS A 227 -15.71 -7.38 17.17
N CYS A 228 -14.51 -7.61 16.61
CA CYS A 228 -13.29 -7.61 17.40
C CYS A 228 -13.01 -6.20 17.94
N LYS A 229 -12.65 -6.10 19.24
CA LYS A 229 -12.40 -4.81 19.88
C LYS A 229 -11.11 -4.12 19.41
N VAL A 230 -10.19 -4.87 18.82
CA VAL A 230 -8.87 -4.36 18.36
C VAL A 230 -8.89 -4.05 16.87
N CYS A 231 -9.12 -5.04 15.99
CA CYS A 231 -9.06 -4.85 14.54
C CYS A 231 -10.40 -4.48 13.90
N TRP A 232 -11.49 -4.51 14.68
CA TRP A 232 -12.86 -4.15 14.28
C TRP A 232 -13.49 -5.03 13.19
N LYS A 233 -12.81 -6.09 12.75
CA LYS A 233 -13.41 -7.10 11.85
C LYS A 233 -14.53 -7.84 12.55
N ILE A 234 -15.55 -8.24 11.79
CA ILE A 234 -16.62 -9.12 12.25
C ILE A 234 -16.16 -10.57 12.11
N ILE A 235 -16.23 -11.36 13.19
CA ILE A 235 -15.63 -12.69 13.24
C ILE A 235 -16.59 -13.67 13.89
N LYS A 236 -16.71 -14.87 13.31
CA LYS A 236 -17.45 -16.01 13.90
C LYS A 236 -16.54 -16.70 14.93
N GLY A 237 -16.65 -16.32 16.20
CA GLY A 237 -15.83 -16.90 17.27
C GLY A 237 -14.80 -15.94 17.85
N LYS A 238 -13.62 -16.45 18.20
CA LYS A 238 -12.50 -15.65 18.70
C LYS A 238 -11.64 -15.13 17.56
N CYS A 239 -11.08 -13.94 17.75
CA CYS A 239 -10.15 -13.38 16.77
C CYS A 239 -8.81 -14.12 16.82
N GLU A 240 -8.39 -14.73 15.72
CA GLU A 240 -7.12 -15.45 15.64
C GLU A 240 -5.89 -14.58 15.99
N ARG A 241 -6.00 -13.26 15.75
CA ARG A 241 -4.92 -12.29 16.03
C ARG A 241 -4.96 -11.70 17.43
N HIS A 242 -6.13 -11.67 18.10
CA HIS A 242 -6.31 -10.90 19.34
C HIS A 242 -6.99 -11.69 20.47
N GLY A 243 -7.26 -12.97 20.26
CA GLY A 243 -7.82 -13.90 21.28
C GLY A 243 -9.34 -13.89 21.39
#